data_29ec8d8da0efab7bb7d8436f58de4213
#
_entry.id   29ec8d8da0efab7bb7d8436f58de4213
#
_cell.length_a   1.000
_cell.length_b   1.000
_cell.length_c   1.000
_cell.angle_alpha   90.00
_cell.angle_beta   90.00
_cell.angle_gamma   90.00
#
_symmetry.space_group_name_H-M   'P 1'
#
loop_
_entity.id
_entity.type
_entity.pdbx_description
1 polymer ?
#
loop_
_entity_poly.entity_id
_entity_poly.type
_entity_poly.pdbx_seq_one_letter_code
_entity_poly.pdbx_strand_id
1 'polypeptide(L)'
;MKWIIILGLMGFTLSLMIGRVSHSQQTIQDSQFEQALREARQVSTELNEKVRGLLLQEIERGGIVNAVRVCSELAQEITQQFNRNTGHYARRVSLRYRNPKNIPDDYERRKLEEFDFLNQEKRLGIEYFEVVKEEDREYLRYLKPLVATPLCLACHGPKENIPSEIKAMLKEKYPDDRATGFLGGDVRGTISVKIALPYRGTP
;
A
#
# COMPACT_ATOMS: atom_id res chain seq x y z
N MET A 1 -42.42 73.77 9.06
CA MET A 1 -42.45 72.42 9.70
C MET A 1 -41.63 71.52 8.85
N LYS A 2 -40.39 71.18 9.32
CA LYS A 2 -39.43 70.32 8.60
C LYS A 2 -39.48 68.96 9.26
N TRP A 3 -39.84 67.92 8.51
CA TRP A 3 -39.79 66.55 8.98
C TRP A 3 -38.41 65.96 8.62
N ILE A 4 -37.64 65.52 9.59
CA ILE A 4 -36.37 64.83 9.42
C ILE A 4 -36.66 63.31 9.52
N ILE A 5 -36.47 62.63 8.39
CA ILE A 5 -36.53 61.17 8.34
C ILE A 5 -35.16 60.64 8.67
N ILE A 6 -35.01 59.97 9.82
CA ILE A 6 -33.79 59.25 10.21
C ILE A 6 -33.92 57.83 9.65
N LEU A 7 -33.16 57.50 8.59
CA LEU A 7 -32.95 56.12 8.13
C LEU A 7 -31.93 55.46 9.02
N GLY A 8 -32.39 54.53 9.86
CA GLY A 8 -31.50 53.66 10.63
C GLY A 8 -30.89 52.56 9.72
N LEU A 9 -29.60 52.63 9.44
CA LEU A 9 -28.83 51.54 8.85
C LEU A 9 -28.64 50.44 9.88
N MET A 10 -29.42 49.39 9.79
CA MET A 10 -29.17 48.13 10.52
C MET A 10 -28.05 47.36 9.80
N GLY A 11 -26.82 47.54 10.25
CA GLY A 11 -25.67 46.79 9.80
C GLY A 11 -25.75 45.33 10.28
N PHE A 12 -26.10 44.43 9.38
CA PHE A 12 -26.06 43.00 9.61
C PHE A 12 -24.61 42.54 9.50
N THR A 13 -23.88 42.49 10.60
CA THR A 13 -22.53 41.87 10.66
C THR A 13 -22.69 40.38 10.62
N LEU A 14 -22.54 39.80 9.44
CA LEU A 14 -22.39 38.35 9.25
C LEU A 14 -21.02 37.94 9.81
N SER A 15 -21.01 37.54 11.08
CA SER A 15 -19.81 37.00 11.73
C SER A 15 -19.50 35.63 11.15
N LEU A 16 -18.56 35.54 10.19
CA LEU A 16 -18.00 34.29 9.72
C LEU A 16 -17.27 33.62 10.90
N MET A 17 -17.94 32.68 11.56
CA MET A 17 -17.31 31.73 12.47
C MET A 17 -16.45 30.75 11.68
N ILE A 18 -15.27 31.18 11.25
CA ILE A 18 -14.21 30.28 10.80
C ILE A 18 -13.71 29.62 12.08
N GLY A 19 -14.11 28.36 12.30
CA GLY A 19 -13.63 27.56 13.44
C GLY A 19 -12.12 27.49 13.42
N ARG A 20 -11.45 28.26 14.27
CA ARG A 20 -10.01 28.16 14.53
C ARG A 20 -9.79 26.85 15.25
N VAL A 21 -9.25 25.83 14.55
CA VAL A 21 -8.67 24.66 15.21
C VAL A 21 -7.61 25.20 16.19
N SER A 22 -7.73 24.84 17.47
CA SER A 22 -6.76 25.31 18.47
C SER A 22 -5.39 24.72 18.16
N HIS A 23 -4.32 25.47 18.44
CA HIS A 23 -2.94 25.01 18.22
C HIS A 23 -2.64 23.67 18.89
N SER A 24 -3.23 23.40 20.05
CA SER A 24 -3.13 22.11 20.75
C SER A 24 -3.80 20.94 20.00
N GLN A 25 -4.93 21.16 19.35
CA GLN A 25 -5.61 20.12 18.56
C GLN A 25 -4.79 19.78 17.31
N GLN A 26 -4.18 20.77 16.66
CA GLN A 26 -3.32 20.56 15.50
C GLN A 26 -2.06 19.78 15.90
N THR A 27 -1.42 20.11 17.00
CA THR A 27 -0.23 19.39 17.51
C THR A 27 -0.54 17.92 17.84
N ILE A 28 -1.71 17.64 18.41
CA ILE A 28 -2.15 16.26 18.70
C ILE A 28 -2.39 15.49 17.39
N GLN A 29 -3.05 16.09 16.42
CA GLN A 29 -3.33 15.47 15.13
C GLN A 29 -2.04 15.17 14.37
N ASP A 30 -1.09 16.11 14.33
CA ASP A 30 0.22 15.92 13.71
C ASP A 30 1.00 14.78 14.38
N SER A 31 0.97 14.69 15.72
CA SER A 31 1.65 13.62 16.44
C SER A 31 1.04 12.25 16.18
N GLN A 32 -0.28 12.15 16.06
CA GLN A 32 -0.99 10.92 15.73
C GLN A 32 -0.73 10.46 14.29
N PHE A 33 -0.66 11.41 13.35
CA PHE A 33 -0.29 11.13 11.97
C PHE A 33 1.13 10.57 11.87
N GLU A 34 2.11 11.21 12.51
CA GLU A 34 3.50 10.75 12.53
C GLU A 34 3.64 9.37 13.19
N GLN A 35 2.84 9.09 14.21
CA GLN A 35 2.81 7.78 14.85
C GLN A 35 2.24 6.72 13.90
N ALA A 36 1.13 7.01 13.21
CA ALA A 36 0.54 6.13 12.20
C ALA A 36 1.51 5.87 11.05
N LEU A 37 2.26 6.88 10.61
CA LEU A 37 3.25 6.75 9.54
C LEU A 37 4.43 5.85 9.96
N ARG A 38 4.95 6.02 11.17
CA ARG A 38 5.99 5.13 11.72
C ARG A 38 5.49 3.68 11.77
N GLU A 39 4.28 3.47 12.23
CA GLU A 39 3.66 2.16 12.29
C GLU A 39 3.49 1.54 10.89
N ALA A 40 3.02 2.31 9.92
CA ALA A 40 2.87 1.83 8.54
C ALA A 40 4.21 1.40 7.92
N ARG A 41 5.29 2.15 8.17
CA ARG A 41 6.65 1.80 7.76
C ARG A 41 7.13 0.50 8.38
N GLN A 42 6.93 0.34 9.69
CA GLN A 42 7.28 -0.87 10.42
C GLN A 42 6.50 -2.07 9.89
N VAL A 43 5.18 -1.99 9.82
CA VAL A 43 4.28 -3.03 9.31
C VAL A 43 4.66 -3.47 7.88
N SER A 44 4.92 -2.50 7.01
CA SER A 44 5.35 -2.78 5.65
C SER A 44 6.68 -3.52 5.60
N THR A 45 7.64 -3.12 6.42
CA THR A 45 8.97 -3.72 6.47
C THR A 45 8.90 -5.15 7.02
N GLU A 46 8.23 -5.36 8.14
CA GLU A 46 8.07 -6.67 8.76
C GLU A 46 7.35 -7.67 7.86
N LEU A 47 6.26 -7.25 7.18
CA LEU A 47 5.55 -8.13 6.25
C LEU A 47 6.47 -8.55 5.09
N ASN A 48 7.25 -7.61 4.54
CA ASN A 48 8.17 -7.89 3.47
C ASN A 48 9.26 -8.88 3.91
N GLU A 49 9.85 -8.66 5.07
CA GLU A 49 10.92 -9.50 5.63
C GLU A 49 10.44 -10.90 5.93
N LYS A 50 9.26 -11.07 6.52
CA LYS A 50 8.66 -12.38 6.79
C LYS A 50 8.47 -13.20 5.52
N VAL A 51 7.87 -12.59 4.49
CA VAL A 51 7.62 -13.29 3.22
C VAL A 51 8.92 -13.58 2.48
N ARG A 52 9.85 -12.60 2.43
CA ARG A 52 11.15 -12.78 1.78
C ARG A 52 12.03 -13.79 2.51
N GLY A 53 12.07 -13.74 3.83
CA GLY A 53 12.84 -14.66 4.65
C GLY A 53 12.41 -16.12 4.43
N LEU A 54 11.10 -16.37 4.43
CA LEU A 54 10.58 -17.71 4.14
C LEU A 54 10.89 -18.15 2.70
N LEU A 55 10.78 -17.23 1.73
CA LEU A 55 11.15 -17.53 0.34
C LEU A 55 12.61 -18.00 0.23
N LEU A 56 13.54 -17.27 0.85
CA LEU A 56 14.95 -17.61 0.83
C LEU A 56 15.20 -18.94 1.54
N GLN A 57 14.59 -19.18 2.68
CA GLN A 57 14.71 -20.43 3.43
C GLN A 57 14.24 -21.64 2.62
N GLU A 58 13.15 -21.53 1.88
CA GLU A 58 12.65 -22.61 1.05
C GLU A 58 13.50 -22.82 -0.23
N ILE A 59 14.12 -21.75 -0.76
CA ILE A 59 15.12 -21.89 -1.83
C ILE A 59 16.35 -22.67 -1.34
N GLU A 60 16.85 -22.38 -0.14
CA GLU A 60 17.98 -23.10 0.47
C GLU A 60 17.66 -24.57 0.74
N ARG A 61 16.42 -24.88 1.13
CA ARG A 61 16.00 -26.27 1.46
C ARG A 61 15.79 -27.16 0.24
N GLY A 62 15.26 -26.61 -0.84
CA GLY A 62 14.86 -27.45 -1.99
C GLY A 62 14.79 -26.69 -3.30
N GLY A 63 15.51 -25.59 -3.42
CA GLY A 63 15.58 -24.82 -4.66
C GLY A 63 14.32 -24.02 -4.96
N ILE A 64 14.25 -23.53 -6.21
CA ILE A 64 13.16 -22.66 -6.68
C ILE A 64 11.80 -23.37 -6.69
N VAL A 65 11.78 -24.70 -6.86
CA VAL A 65 10.55 -25.50 -6.81
C VAL A 65 9.84 -25.33 -5.46
N ASN A 66 10.58 -25.46 -4.36
CA ASN A 66 10.01 -25.23 -3.02
C ASN A 66 9.53 -23.79 -2.85
N ALA A 67 10.25 -22.83 -3.42
CA ALA A 67 9.87 -21.41 -3.36
C ALA A 67 8.52 -21.11 -4.01
N VAL A 68 8.11 -21.84 -5.07
CA VAL A 68 6.79 -21.69 -5.67
C VAL A 68 5.69 -21.99 -4.65
N ARG A 69 5.89 -22.99 -3.79
CA ARG A 69 4.95 -23.32 -2.70
C ARG A 69 4.77 -22.15 -1.73
N VAL A 70 5.87 -21.47 -1.36
CA VAL A 70 5.79 -20.27 -0.49
C VAL A 70 4.89 -19.22 -1.11
N CYS A 71 5.11 -18.89 -2.37
CA CYS A 71 4.31 -17.88 -3.05
C CYS A 71 2.84 -18.30 -3.21
N SER A 72 2.57 -19.61 -3.42
CA SER A 72 1.22 -20.09 -3.70
C SER A 72 0.38 -20.35 -2.44
N GLU A 73 0.98 -20.86 -1.40
CA GLU A 73 0.27 -21.35 -0.21
C GLU A 73 0.51 -20.47 1.02
N LEU A 74 1.75 -20.18 1.32
CA LEU A 74 2.13 -19.59 2.60
C LEU A 74 2.08 -18.06 2.63
N ALA A 75 2.38 -17.39 1.51
CA ALA A 75 2.49 -15.94 1.52
C ALA A 75 1.17 -15.22 1.86
N GLN A 76 0.02 -15.79 1.49
CA GLN A 76 -1.29 -15.24 1.85
C GLN A 76 -1.66 -15.55 3.31
N GLU A 77 -1.33 -16.75 3.77
CA GLU A 77 -1.55 -17.15 5.16
C GLU A 77 -0.72 -16.26 6.11
N ILE A 78 0.56 -16.06 5.80
CA ILE A 78 1.44 -15.14 6.54
C ILE A 78 0.84 -13.74 6.59
N THR A 79 0.37 -13.22 5.47
CA THR A 79 -0.24 -11.89 5.41
C THR A 79 -1.48 -11.81 6.29
N GLN A 80 -2.37 -12.80 6.24
CA GLN A 80 -3.57 -12.85 7.08
C GLN A 80 -3.23 -12.99 8.56
N GLN A 81 -2.29 -13.87 8.91
CA GLN A 81 -1.86 -14.04 10.29
C GLN A 81 -1.18 -12.78 10.82
N PHE A 82 -0.36 -12.13 10.00
CA PHE A 82 0.27 -10.86 10.33
C PHE A 82 -0.78 -9.79 10.63
N ASN A 83 -1.80 -9.64 9.77
CA ASN A 83 -2.89 -8.68 9.99
C ASN A 83 -3.69 -8.98 11.26
N ARG A 84 -3.98 -10.26 11.55
CA ARG A 84 -4.64 -10.64 12.80
C ARG A 84 -3.82 -10.30 14.04
N ASN A 85 -2.51 -10.52 13.98
CA ASN A 85 -1.62 -10.32 15.13
C ASN A 85 -1.31 -8.85 15.40
N THR A 86 -1.32 -8.01 14.36
CA THR A 86 -0.98 -6.58 14.46
C THR A 86 -2.22 -5.68 14.49
N GLY A 87 -3.40 -6.20 14.17
CA GLY A 87 -4.61 -5.40 14.01
C GLY A 87 -4.61 -4.45 12.80
N HIS A 88 -3.56 -4.50 11.98
CA HIS A 88 -3.44 -3.64 10.79
C HIS A 88 -3.92 -4.34 9.52
N TYR A 89 -4.32 -3.54 8.54
CA TYR A 89 -4.60 -4.02 7.19
C TYR A 89 -3.39 -3.77 6.30
N ALA A 90 -2.60 -4.82 6.10
CA ALA A 90 -1.46 -4.82 5.20
C ALA A 90 -1.61 -5.92 4.15
N ARG A 91 -1.21 -5.64 2.90
CA ARG A 91 -1.27 -6.60 1.79
C ARG A 91 -0.23 -6.29 0.72
N ARG A 92 0.07 -7.29 -0.09
CA ARG A 92 0.87 -7.11 -1.31
C ARG A 92 -0.06 -7.08 -2.51
N VAL A 93 0.09 -6.08 -3.37
CA VAL A 93 -0.74 -5.92 -4.57
C VAL A 93 0.11 -5.67 -5.81
N SER A 94 -0.44 -5.96 -6.98
CA SER A 94 0.25 -5.76 -8.25
C SER A 94 -0.75 -5.65 -9.39
N LEU A 95 -0.48 -4.80 -10.39
CA LEU A 95 -1.22 -4.76 -11.65
C LEU A 95 -1.11 -6.10 -12.40
N ARG A 96 0.09 -6.68 -12.37
CA ARG A 96 0.38 -8.00 -12.92
C ARG A 96 0.43 -9.02 -11.78
N TYR A 97 -0.74 -9.33 -11.22
CA TYR A 97 -0.87 -10.26 -10.11
C TYR A 97 -0.75 -11.71 -10.55
N ARG A 98 -0.28 -12.57 -9.66
CA ARG A 98 -0.33 -14.04 -9.80
C ARG A 98 -1.51 -14.59 -9.02
N ASN A 99 -1.59 -14.25 -7.74
CA ASN A 99 -2.70 -14.64 -6.89
C ASN A 99 -3.83 -13.60 -7.00
N PRO A 100 -5.08 -13.99 -7.29
CA PRO A 100 -6.22 -13.07 -7.36
C PRO A 100 -6.45 -12.24 -6.10
N LYS A 101 -6.04 -12.74 -4.93
CA LYS A 101 -6.09 -11.98 -3.68
C LYS A 101 -5.17 -10.74 -3.65
N ASN A 102 -4.27 -10.62 -4.63
CA ASN A 102 -3.35 -9.49 -4.78
C ASN A 102 -3.82 -8.48 -5.86
N ILE A 103 -5.07 -8.59 -6.31
CA ILE A 103 -5.69 -7.59 -7.18
C ILE A 103 -5.78 -6.27 -6.42
N PRO A 104 -5.26 -5.16 -6.97
CA PRO A 104 -5.32 -3.86 -6.32
C PRO A 104 -6.76 -3.30 -6.27
N ASP A 105 -7.09 -2.55 -5.22
CA ASP A 105 -8.25 -1.68 -5.22
C ASP A 105 -8.04 -0.48 -6.17
N ASP A 106 -9.05 0.39 -6.34
CA ASP A 106 -8.96 1.51 -7.29
C ASP A 106 -7.89 2.53 -6.89
N TYR A 107 -7.68 2.74 -5.59
CA TYR A 107 -6.61 3.59 -5.09
C TYR A 107 -5.23 2.99 -5.40
N GLU A 108 -5.04 1.73 -5.03
CA GLU A 108 -3.80 0.98 -5.25
C GLU A 108 -3.46 0.86 -6.73
N ARG A 109 -4.48 0.68 -7.59
CA ARG A 109 -4.32 0.62 -9.05
C ARG A 109 -3.73 1.91 -9.59
N ARG A 110 -4.36 3.05 -9.29
CA ARG A 110 -3.86 4.37 -9.73
C ARG A 110 -2.43 4.63 -9.27
N LYS A 111 -2.12 4.27 -8.02
CA LYS A 111 -0.76 4.43 -7.49
C LYS A 111 0.26 3.50 -8.14
N LEU A 112 -0.10 2.28 -8.46
CA LEU A 112 0.77 1.36 -9.18
C LEU A 112 1.04 1.83 -10.63
N GLU A 113 0.05 2.39 -11.30
CA GLU A 113 0.21 3.00 -12.63
C GLU A 113 1.14 4.24 -12.56
N GLU A 114 0.98 5.07 -11.52
CA GLU A 114 1.89 6.18 -11.21
C GLU A 114 3.33 5.67 -10.95
N PHE A 115 3.49 4.58 -10.21
CA PHE A 115 4.80 4.00 -9.93
C PHE A 115 5.50 3.48 -11.18
N ASP A 116 4.77 2.83 -12.09
CA ASP A 116 5.31 2.38 -13.36
C ASP A 116 5.81 3.58 -14.19
N PHE A 117 5.05 4.67 -14.25
CA PHE A 117 5.48 5.90 -14.91
C PHE A 117 6.72 6.53 -14.25
N LEU A 118 6.70 6.70 -12.92
CA LEU A 118 7.83 7.27 -12.19
C LEU A 118 9.09 6.40 -12.31
N ASN A 119 8.93 5.08 -12.38
CA ASN A 119 10.04 4.16 -12.56
C ASN A 119 10.69 4.31 -13.95
N GLN A 120 9.89 4.46 -15.00
CA GLN A 120 10.38 4.75 -16.36
C GLN A 120 11.18 6.06 -16.39
N GLU A 121 10.71 7.08 -15.67
CA GLU A 121 11.37 8.37 -15.52
C GLU A 121 12.56 8.34 -14.52
N LYS A 122 12.88 7.19 -13.92
CA LYS A 122 13.92 7.02 -12.87
C LYS A 122 13.70 7.94 -11.65
N ARG A 123 12.45 8.19 -11.32
CA ARG A 123 12.00 9.08 -10.24
C ARG A 123 11.19 8.33 -9.17
N LEU A 124 11.10 7.00 -9.26
CA LEU A 124 10.38 6.20 -8.27
C LEU A 124 10.98 6.40 -6.88
N GLY A 125 10.15 6.86 -5.94
CA GLY A 125 10.50 6.99 -4.53
C GLY A 125 10.52 5.66 -3.80
N ILE A 126 11.06 5.66 -2.60
CA ILE A 126 11.17 4.46 -1.76
C ILE A 126 9.86 4.15 -1.02
N GLU A 127 9.00 5.14 -0.83
CA GLU A 127 7.69 5.03 -0.18
C GLU A 127 6.78 6.18 -0.62
N TYR A 128 5.48 5.97 -0.49
CA TYR A 128 4.44 6.96 -0.75
C TYR A 128 3.35 6.86 0.32
N PHE A 129 2.83 8.00 0.73
CA PHE A 129 1.74 8.03 1.70
C PHE A 129 0.89 9.28 1.54
N GLU A 130 -0.39 9.14 1.84
CA GLU A 130 -1.34 10.25 1.88
C GLU A 130 -2.53 9.91 2.78
N VAL A 131 -3.25 10.93 3.23
CA VAL A 131 -4.52 10.75 3.92
C VAL A 131 -5.63 10.72 2.89
N VAL A 132 -6.41 9.64 2.92
CA VAL A 132 -7.55 9.44 2.01
C VAL A 132 -8.82 9.33 2.83
N LYS A 133 -9.85 10.07 2.45
CA LYS A 133 -11.18 9.91 3.02
C LYS A 133 -11.92 8.84 2.25
N GLU A 134 -12.34 7.80 2.95
CA GLU A 134 -13.18 6.73 2.43
C GLU A 134 -14.47 6.70 3.26
N GLU A 135 -15.60 6.96 2.61
CA GLU A 135 -16.88 7.18 3.28
C GLU A 135 -16.78 8.29 4.34
N ASP A 136 -17.05 7.96 5.62
CA ASP A 136 -17.01 8.92 6.73
C ASP A 136 -15.73 8.85 7.57
N ARG A 137 -14.70 8.13 7.10
CA ARG A 137 -13.43 7.92 7.83
C ARG A 137 -12.24 8.37 7.02
N GLU A 138 -11.25 8.85 7.73
CA GLU A 138 -9.93 9.12 7.16
C GLU A 138 -8.99 7.95 7.44
N TYR A 139 -8.15 7.67 6.45
CA TYR A 139 -7.13 6.63 6.53
C TYR A 139 -5.80 7.17 6.04
N LEU A 140 -4.75 6.84 6.75
CA LEU A 140 -3.41 6.86 6.19
C LEU A 140 -3.29 5.67 5.23
N ARG A 141 -3.06 5.97 3.94
CA ARG A 141 -2.72 4.98 2.92
C ARG A 141 -1.21 5.06 2.67
N TYR A 142 -0.51 3.99 2.99
CA TYR A 142 0.93 3.90 2.83
C TYR A 142 1.27 2.81 1.82
N LEU A 143 2.19 3.12 0.89
CA LEU A 143 2.61 2.22 -0.18
C LEU A 143 4.14 2.17 -0.26
N LYS A 144 4.69 0.97 -0.24
CA LYS A 144 6.12 0.72 -0.46
C LYS A 144 6.32 -0.03 -1.77
N PRO A 145 6.84 0.59 -2.82
CA PRO A 145 7.11 -0.08 -4.09
C PRO A 145 8.01 -1.29 -3.91
N LEU A 146 7.71 -2.35 -4.64
CA LEU A 146 8.51 -3.56 -4.74
C LEU A 146 9.10 -3.64 -6.13
N VAL A 147 10.41 -3.47 -6.23
CA VAL A 147 11.15 -3.52 -7.49
C VAL A 147 11.67 -4.93 -7.72
N ALA A 148 11.55 -5.43 -8.96
CA ALA A 148 12.01 -6.75 -9.35
C ALA A 148 13.53 -6.86 -9.27
N THR A 149 14.01 -7.77 -8.43
CA THR A 149 15.43 -8.12 -8.30
C THR A 149 15.75 -9.40 -9.10
N PRO A 150 17.01 -9.75 -9.33
CA PRO A 150 17.38 -10.99 -10.02
C PRO A 150 16.69 -12.24 -9.45
N LEU A 151 16.52 -12.30 -8.11
CA LEU A 151 15.82 -13.40 -7.46
C LEU A 151 14.35 -13.51 -7.90
N CYS A 152 13.69 -12.40 -8.15
CA CYS A 152 12.29 -12.38 -8.59
C CYS A 152 12.13 -12.97 -10.00
N LEU A 153 13.13 -12.80 -10.86
CA LEU A 153 13.05 -13.16 -12.28
C LEU A 153 13.00 -14.67 -12.52
N ALA A 154 13.47 -15.47 -11.57
CA ALA A 154 13.39 -16.93 -11.65
C ALA A 154 11.94 -17.46 -11.80
N CYS A 155 10.94 -16.70 -11.28
CA CYS A 155 9.52 -17.04 -11.36
C CYS A 155 8.66 -15.95 -12.02
N HIS A 156 9.20 -14.74 -12.19
CA HIS A 156 8.48 -13.57 -12.70
C HIS A 156 9.10 -12.95 -13.96
N GLY A 157 10.27 -13.43 -14.36
CA GLY A 157 10.98 -12.98 -15.57
C GLY A 157 10.27 -13.34 -16.87
N PRO A 158 10.95 -13.12 -18.02
CA PRO A 158 10.47 -13.56 -19.33
C PRO A 158 10.10 -15.06 -19.32
N LYS A 159 8.97 -15.40 -19.92
CA LYS A 159 8.43 -16.78 -19.86
C LYS A 159 9.42 -17.84 -20.38
N GLU A 160 10.22 -17.48 -21.37
CA GLU A 160 11.25 -18.33 -21.97
C GLU A 160 12.36 -18.67 -20.97
N ASN A 161 12.65 -17.78 -20.02
CA ASN A 161 13.71 -17.95 -19.03
C ASN A 161 13.24 -18.68 -17.76
N ILE A 162 11.93 -18.90 -17.60
CA ILE A 162 11.39 -19.64 -16.45
C ILE A 162 11.49 -21.14 -16.74
N PRO A 163 12.08 -21.95 -15.82
CA PRO A 163 12.18 -23.41 -15.99
C PRO A 163 10.82 -24.06 -16.28
N SER A 164 10.80 -25.07 -17.13
CA SER A 164 9.57 -25.76 -17.56
C SER A 164 8.77 -26.33 -16.39
N GLU A 165 9.45 -26.90 -15.41
CA GLU A 165 8.83 -27.43 -14.19
C GLU A 165 8.11 -26.32 -13.40
N ILE A 166 8.74 -25.17 -13.22
CA ILE A 166 8.14 -24.01 -12.56
C ILE A 166 6.92 -23.52 -13.33
N LYS A 167 7.01 -23.44 -14.67
CA LYS A 167 5.86 -23.05 -15.54
C LYS A 167 4.69 -24.02 -15.38
N ALA A 168 4.94 -25.32 -15.31
CA ALA A 168 3.88 -26.30 -15.10
C ALA A 168 3.18 -26.13 -13.76
N MET A 169 3.93 -25.99 -12.67
CA MET A 169 3.38 -25.76 -11.32
C MET A 169 2.60 -24.45 -11.24
N LEU A 170 3.12 -23.38 -11.85
CA LEU A 170 2.45 -22.08 -11.86
C LEU A 170 1.15 -22.12 -12.66
N LYS A 171 1.13 -22.80 -13.79
CA LYS A 171 -0.07 -22.96 -14.62
C LYS A 171 -1.16 -23.75 -13.90
N GLU A 172 -0.78 -24.80 -13.15
CA GLU A 172 -1.72 -25.60 -12.35
C GLU A 172 -2.34 -24.77 -11.23
N LYS A 173 -1.51 -24.03 -10.47
CA LYS A 173 -1.97 -23.28 -9.30
C LYS A 173 -2.61 -21.93 -9.64
N TYR A 174 -2.22 -21.33 -10.76
CA TYR A 174 -2.62 -19.99 -11.20
C TYR A 174 -2.88 -19.97 -12.71
N PRO A 175 -4.00 -20.52 -13.18
CA PRO A 175 -4.32 -20.56 -14.62
C PRO A 175 -4.35 -19.17 -15.26
N ASP A 176 -4.72 -18.13 -14.49
CA ASP A 176 -4.79 -16.72 -14.92
C ASP A 176 -3.57 -15.89 -14.49
N ASP A 177 -2.40 -16.52 -14.34
CA ASP A 177 -1.15 -15.85 -13.92
C ASP A 177 -0.77 -14.73 -14.90
N ARG A 178 -0.71 -13.50 -14.40
CA ARG A 178 -0.26 -12.30 -15.14
C ARG A 178 1.14 -11.85 -14.74
N ALA A 179 1.76 -12.50 -13.77
CA ALA A 179 2.99 -12.06 -13.14
C ALA A 179 4.25 -12.63 -13.77
N THR A 180 4.35 -12.60 -15.09
CA THR A 180 5.55 -13.00 -15.85
C THR A 180 6.01 -11.90 -16.81
N GLY A 181 7.23 -11.99 -17.34
CA GLY A 181 7.79 -11.02 -18.28
C GLY A 181 8.28 -9.73 -17.61
N PHE A 182 8.60 -9.75 -16.32
CA PHE A 182 9.28 -8.65 -15.65
C PHE A 182 10.76 -8.64 -16.00
N LEU A 183 11.32 -7.44 -16.08
CA LEU A 183 12.77 -7.21 -16.16
C LEU A 183 13.29 -6.76 -14.79
N GLY A 184 14.60 -6.88 -14.59
CA GLY A 184 15.26 -6.33 -13.40
C GLY A 184 15.04 -4.82 -13.33
N GLY A 185 14.56 -4.32 -12.19
CA GLY A 185 14.21 -2.92 -12.03
C GLY A 185 12.74 -2.56 -12.27
N ASP A 186 11.93 -3.44 -12.87
CA ASP A 186 10.49 -3.18 -13.03
C ASP A 186 9.76 -3.11 -11.69
N VAL A 187 8.68 -2.33 -11.62
CA VAL A 187 7.78 -2.34 -10.47
C VAL A 187 7.01 -3.65 -10.46
N ARG A 188 7.37 -4.55 -9.54
CA ARG A 188 6.70 -5.84 -9.36
C ARG A 188 5.35 -5.70 -8.67
N GLY A 189 5.18 -4.65 -7.89
CA GLY A 189 3.99 -4.37 -7.10
C GLY A 189 4.29 -3.43 -5.95
N THR A 190 3.44 -3.45 -4.94
CA THR A 190 3.66 -2.67 -3.72
C THR A 190 3.18 -3.43 -2.48
N ILE A 191 3.74 -3.09 -1.32
CA ILE A 191 3.09 -3.37 -0.03
C ILE A 191 2.21 -2.18 0.28
N SER A 192 0.93 -2.44 0.48
CA SER A 192 -0.08 -1.47 0.84
C SER A 192 -0.47 -1.65 2.30
N VAL A 193 -0.42 -0.57 3.07
CA VAL A 193 -0.87 -0.51 4.47
C VAL A 193 -1.94 0.56 4.59
N LYS A 194 -3.00 0.25 5.33
CA LYS A 194 -4.12 1.15 5.61
C LYS A 194 -4.33 1.25 7.11
N ILE A 195 -4.23 2.45 7.65
CA ILE A 195 -4.41 2.74 9.08
C ILE A 195 -5.50 3.78 9.25
N ALA A 196 -6.50 3.48 10.09
CA ALA A 196 -7.57 4.43 10.38
C ALA A 196 -7.06 5.61 11.20
N LEU A 197 -7.57 6.81 10.90
CA LEU A 197 -7.29 8.04 11.64
C LEU A 197 -8.56 8.50 12.40
N PRO A 198 -8.42 9.18 13.55
CA PRO A 198 -7.18 9.39 14.28
C PRO A 198 -6.57 8.07 14.81
N TYR A 199 -5.24 7.97 14.74
CA TYR A 199 -4.54 6.77 15.20
C TYR A 199 -4.53 6.69 16.72
N ARG A 200 -4.97 5.54 17.25
CA ARG A 200 -5.09 5.32 18.70
C ARG A 200 -4.09 4.29 19.26
N GLY A 201 -3.09 3.92 18.46
CA GLY A 201 -2.19 2.81 18.79
C GLY A 201 -2.77 1.46 18.39
N THR A 202 -1.91 0.45 18.38
CA THR A 202 -2.32 -0.96 18.33
C THR A 202 -2.79 -1.41 19.70
N PRO A 203 -3.82 -2.25 19.80
CA PRO A 203 -4.27 -2.83 21.07
C PRO A 203 -3.21 -3.72 21.69
#